data_a9e6942966bc51144a9a7f944f45cc7b
#
_entry.id   a9e6942966bc51144a9a7f944f45cc7b
#
_cell.length_a   1.000
_cell.length_b   1.000
_cell.length_c   1.000
_cell.angle_alpha   90.00
_cell.angle_beta   90.00
_cell.angle_gamma   90.00
#
_symmetry.space_group_name_H-M   'P 1'
#
loop_
_entity.id
_entity.type
_entity.pdbx_description
1 polymer ?
#
loop_
_entity_poly.entity_id
_entity_poly.type
_entity_poly.pdbx_seq_one_letter_code
_entity_poly.pdbx_strand_id
1 'polypeptide(L)'
;MSNEKMVLQNSVRTCREARGWSQQELAERAGLSRTGVGAIESGRLIPSTAAALALATAFDCRVEDLFSLKGSGEADWAWPPPQQPCRYWRALVGARSLLYPVETSPLGTVPHDGVFRDGRCHDHPFADPARTLVLACCDPAVGLLASEYNRQTPFRLLVLPRASRAALSLLAAGLVHAAGLHLTGTNQPEGNRLAAGEALGEPFRLLRIADWQQGLALAPELSAGGVDSALRSDLRWIGREPGSGARQVLDEISGGRIIPAHLARDHRGVAQAIRSGFAEAGVSVRLVCEEEG
;
A
#
# COMPACT_ATOMS: atom_id res chain seq x y z
N MET A 1 25.20 10.64 28.51
CA MET A 1 23.84 10.20 28.10
C MET A 1 22.96 11.42 28.16
N SER A 2 22.75 12.12 27.05
CA SER A 2 21.90 13.32 26.99
C SER A 2 20.44 12.90 27.11
N ASN A 3 19.77 13.43 28.10
CA ASN A 3 18.35 13.25 28.37
C ASN A 3 17.55 14.06 27.33
N GLU A 4 17.39 13.54 26.11
CA GLU A 4 16.53 14.17 25.10
C GLU A 4 15.08 14.08 25.58
N LYS A 5 14.49 15.24 25.86
CA LYS A 5 13.09 15.37 26.25
C LYS A 5 12.21 14.78 25.16
N MET A 6 11.48 13.71 25.48
CA MET A 6 10.38 13.22 24.62
C MET A 6 9.33 14.33 24.48
N VAL A 7 9.08 14.75 23.25
CA VAL A 7 8.08 15.79 22.93
C VAL A 7 6.82 15.12 22.41
N LEU A 8 5.70 15.34 23.10
CA LEU A 8 4.40 14.86 22.62
C LEU A 8 3.96 15.69 21.41
N GLN A 9 3.72 15.02 20.30
CA GLN A 9 3.04 15.58 19.14
C GLN A 9 1.56 15.19 19.17
N ASN A 10 0.69 16.06 18.63
CA ASN A 10 -0.72 15.74 18.50
C ASN A 10 -1.30 16.22 17.18
N SER A 11 -2.32 15.50 16.70
CA SER A 11 -3.11 15.79 15.49
C SER A 11 -4.52 16.29 15.83
N VAL A 12 -4.80 16.62 17.07
CA VAL A 12 -6.14 17.00 17.57
C VAL A 12 -6.75 18.12 16.73
N ARG A 13 -5.99 19.18 16.45
CA ARG A 13 -6.44 20.30 15.61
C ARG A 13 -6.81 19.86 14.21
N THR A 14 -5.96 19.09 13.56
CA THR A 14 -6.18 18.57 12.19
C THR A 14 -7.44 17.71 12.12
N CYS A 15 -7.61 16.81 13.10
CA CYS A 15 -8.79 15.95 13.18
C CYS A 15 -10.08 16.74 13.42
N ARG A 16 -10.03 17.80 14.25
CA ARG A 16 -11.16 18.68 14.49
C ARG A 16 -11.55 19.47 13.25
N GLU A 17 -10.57 20.10 12.60
CA GLU A 17 -10.80 20.89 11.38
C GLU A 17 -11.34 20.04 10.23
N ALA A 18 -10.85 18.81 10.08
CA ALA A 18 -11.36 17.85 9.10
C ALA A 18 -12.85 17.48 9.31
N ARG A 19 -13.36 17.60 10.55
CA ARG A 19 -14.77 17.40 10.89
C ARG A 19 -15.60 18.68 10.88
N GLY A 20 -14.98 19.81 10.59
CA GLY A 20 -15.63 21.13 10.62
C GLY A 20 -16.02 21.61 12.02
N TRP A 21 -15.43 21.04 13.08
CA TRP A 21 -15.79 21.39 14.44
C TRP A 21 -15.03 22.62 14.94
N SER A 22 -15.72 23.44 15.75
CA SER A 22 -15.06 24.48 16.55
C SER A 22 -14.34 23.86 17.77
N GLN A 23 -13.43 24.59 18.38
CA GLN A 23 -12.83 24.16 19.66
C GLN A 23 -13.86 23.99 20.79
N GLN A 24 -14.94 24.78 20.75
CA GLN A 24 -16.03 24.68 21.70
C GLN A 24 -16.78 23.36 21.54
N GLU A 25 -17.15 22.99 20.32
CA GLU A 25 -17.83 21.71 20.02
C GLU A 25 -16.99 20.49 20.39
N LEU A 26 -15.67 20.53 20.12
CA LEU A 26 -14.80 19.45 20.56
C LEU A 26 -14.73 19.36 22.09
N ALA A 27 -14.64 20.49 22.77
CA ALA A 27 -14.63 20.55 24.22
C ALA A 27 -15.89 19.93 24.83
N GLU A 28 -17.06 20.26 24.31
CA GLU A 28 -18.35 19.68 24.75
C GLU A 28 -18.40 18.16 24.51
N ARG A 29 -17.98 17.69 23.33
CA ARG A 29 -17.99 16.25 22.98
C ARG A 29 -17.00 15.43 23.84
N ALA A 30 -15.84 16.03 24.19
CA ALA A 30 -14.83 15.36 24.99
C ALA A 30 -14.96 15.62 26.50
N GLY A 31 -15.93 16.43 26.95
CA GLY A 31 -16.08 16.78 28.36
C GLY A 31 -14.89 17.59 28.90
N LEU A 32 -14.25 18.41 28.05
CA LEU A 32 -13.10 19.24 28.38
C LEU A 32 -13.46 20.74 28.33
N SER A 33 -12.59 21.60 28.85
CA SER A 33 -12.75 23.04 28.67
C SER A 33 -12.26 23.47 27.28
N ARG A 34 -12.86 24.49 26.66
CA ARG A 34 -12.40 25.09 25.40
C ARG A 34 -10.94 25.52 25.47
N THR A 35 -10.54 26.14 26.61
CA THR A 35 -9.16 26.57 26.84
C THR A 35 -8.19 25.37 26.93
N GLY A 36 -8.64 24.25 27.53
CA GLY A 36 -7.88 23.00 27.59
C GLY A 36 -7.65 22.41 26.19
N VAL A 37 -8.70 22.34 25.36
CA VAL A 37 -8.60 21.90 23.97
C VAL A 37 -7.60 22.79 23.20
N GLY A 38 -7.70 24.12 23.29
CA GLY A 38 -6.78 25.03 22.61
C GLY A 38 -5.34 24.93 23.09
N ALA A 39 -5.13 24.65 24.37
CA ALA A 39 -3.79 24.42 24.93
C ALA A 39 -3.18 23.09 24.47
N ILE A 40 -4.00 22.03 24.37
CA ILE A 40 -3.58 20.73 23.82
C ILE A 40 -3.23 20.88 22.34
N GLU A 41 -4.12 21.47 21.53
CA GLU A 41 -3.90 21.68 20.09
C GLU A 41 -2.62 22.46 19.78
N SER A 42 -2.29 23.42 20.62
CA SER A 42 -1.07 24.24 20.47
C SER A 42 0.19 23.61 21.09
N GLY A 43 0.08 22.43 21.68
CA GLY A 43 1.20 21.73 22.33
C GLY A 43 1.64 22.38 23.65
N ARG A 44 0.91 23.37 24.17
CA ARG A 44 1.21 24.04 25.46
C ARG A 44 0.80 23.21 26.66
N LEU A 45 -0.12 22.26 26.49
CA LEU A 45 -0.59 21.37 27.54
C LEU A 45 -0.47 19.92 27.04
N ILE A 46 0.20 19.07 27.83
CA ILE A 46 0.17 17.63 27.68
C ILE A 46 -1.12 17.13 28.33
N PRO A 47 -2.02 16.46 27.61
CA PRO A 47 -3.26 15.96 28.17
C PRO A 47 -2.98 14.87 29.22
N SER A 48 -3.81 14.78 30.24
CA SER A 48 -3.85 13.58 31.08
C SER A 48 -4.33 12.38 30.27
N THR A 49 -4.05 11.16 30.74
CA THR A 49 -4.56 9.93 30.11
C THR A 49 -6.08 9.98 29.94
N ALA A 50 -6.82 10.47 30.92
CA ALA A 50 -8.27 10.63 30.84
C ALA A 50 -8.70 11.61 29.74
N ALA A 51 -8.03 12.75 29.61
CA ALA A 51 -8.29 13.73 28.56
C ALA A 51 -7.95 13.18 27.16
N ALA A 52 -6.85 12.42 27.02
CA ALA A 52 -6.47 11.79 25.78
C ALA A 52 -7.51 10.72 25.34
N LEU A 53 -7.98 9.89 26.27
CA LEU A 53 -9.03 8.91 26.02
C LEU A 53 -10.36 9.58 25.67
N ALA A 54 -10.75 10.66 26.34
CA ALA A 54 -11.96 11.41 26.05
C ALA A 54 -11.93 12.03 24.63
N LEU A 55 -10.78 12.59 24.22
CA LEU A 55 -10.58 13.09 22.86
C LEU A 55 -10.67 11.96 21.82
N ALA A 56 -10.01 10.83 22.06
CA ALA A 56 -10.05 9.68 21.18
C ALA A 56 -11.49 9.15 21.02
N THR A 57 -12.25 9.07 22.12
CA THR A 57 -13.67 8.71 22.09
C THR A 57 -14.50 9.71 21.31
N ALA A 58 -14.29 11.03 21.50
CA ALA A 58 -15.03 12.06 20.76
C ALA A 58 -14.73 12.01 19.24
N PHE A 59 -13.55 11.56 18.85
CA PHE A 59 -13.15 11.40 17.45
C PHE A 59 -13.42 10.01 16.89
N ASP A 60 -13.90 9.06 17.70
CA ASP A 60 -14.06 7.65 17.30
C ASP A 60 -12.78 7.08 16.67
N CYS A 61 -11.67 7.23 17.40
CA CYS A 61 -10.34 6.78 16.98
C CYS A 61 -9.52 6.31 18.18
N ARG A 62 -8.33 5.78 17.96
CA ARG A 62 -7.42 5.37 19.03
C ARG A 62 -6.62 6.57 19.54
N VAL A 63 -6.12 6.49 20.78
CA VAL A 63 -5.28 7.54 21.37
C VAL A 63 -4.00 7.75 20.54
N GLU A 64 -3.44 6.67 20.01
CA GLU A 64 -2.23 6.68 19.18
C GLU A 64 -2.45 7.36 17.82
N ASP A 65 -3.69 7.49 17.37
CA ASP A 65 -4.04 8.23 16.14
C ASP A 65 -4.03 9.75 16.38
N LEU A 66 -4.17 10.18 17.64
CA LEU A 66 -4.16 11.59 18.04
C LEU A 66 -2.83 12.05 18.64
N PHE A 67 -2.11 11.16 19.32
CA PHE A 67 -0.91 11.51 20.08
C PHE A 67 0.24 10.57 19.77
N SER A 68 1.42 11.15 19.52
CA SER A 68 2.66 10.40 19.34
C SER A 68 3.80 11.06 20.14
N LEU A 69 4.72 10.25 20.64
CA LEU A 69 5.94 10.75 21.25
C LEU A 69 7.00 10.92 20.17
N LYS A 70 7.51 12.12 19.99
CA LYS A 70 8.70 12.32 19.15
C LYS A 70 9.89 11.73 19.92
N GLY A 71 10.15 10.44 19.64
CA GLY A 71 11.38 9.80 20.09
C GLY A 71 12.56 10.36 19.32
N SER A 72 13.63 10.62 20.02
CA SER A 72 14.91 10.99 19.44
C SER A 72 15.36 9.92 18.46
N GLY A 73 15.24 10.19 17.17
CA GLY A 73 16.02 9.52 16.14
C GLY A 73 15.54 8.19 15.58
N GLU A 74 14.52 7.52 16.09
CA GLU A 74 13.96 6.35 15.44
C GLU A 74 12.92 6.76 14.41
N ALA A 75 13.22 6.48 13.14
CA ALA A 75 12.27 6.63 12.05
C ALA A 75 11.18 5.57 12.18
N ASP A 76 9.91 5.95 12.03
CA ASP A 76 8.79 5.01 12.02
C ASP A 76 8.72 4.33 10.63
N TRP A 77 9.40 3.20 10.51
CA TRP A 77 9.43 2.45 9.27
C TRP A 77 8.13 1.67 9.06
N ALA A 78 7.57 1.76 7.87
CA ALA A 78 6.45 0.90 7.47
C ALA A 78 6.84 -0.58 7.49
N TRP A 79 8.10 -0.88 7.12
CA TRP A 79 8.80 -2.15 7.33
C TRP A 79 10.31 -1.87 7.40
N PRO A 80 11.09 -2.76 8.07
CA PRO A 80 12.52 -2.55 8.24
C PRO A 80 13.25 -2.39 6.90
N PRO A 81 14.21 -1.46 6.79
CA PRO A 81 15.02 -1.33 5.59
C PRO A 81 15.92 -2.56 5.43
N PRO A 82 16.16 -3.03 4.20
CA PRO A 82 16.94 -4.23 3.95
C PRO A 82 18.43 -4.05 4.26
N GLN A 83 18.92 -2.82 4.24
CA GLN A 83 20.34 -2.47 4.49
C GLN A 83 20.48 -1.00 4.87
N GLN A 84 21.66 -0.62 5.36
CA GLN A 84 22.07 0.78 5.57
C GLN A 84 23.33 1.07 4.77
N PRO A 85 23.46 2.27 4.16
CA PRO A 85 22.47 3.33 4.08
C PRO A 85 21.26 2.93 3.22
N CYS A 86 20.07 3.44 3.57
CA CYS A 86 18.84 3.16 2.85
C CYS A 86 18.17 4.47 2.39
N ARG A 87 17.79 4.56 1.11
CA ARG A 87 16.93 5.61 0.61
C ARG A 87 15.50 5.34 1.01
N TYR A 88 14.71 6.38 1.25
CA TYR A 88 13.31 6.20 1.64
C TYR A 88 12.40 7.23 0.99
N TRP A 89 11.13 6.85 0.89
CA TRP A 89 10.01 7.75 0.74
C TRP A 89 9.34 7.97 2.08
N ARG A 90 8.70 9.13 2.24
CA ARG A 90 7.96 9.47 3.46
C ARG A 90 6.52 9.84 3.12
N ALA A 91 5.57 9.34 3.91
CA ALA A 91 4.17 9.74 3.83
C ALA A 91 3.53 9.80 5.22
N LEU A 92 2.46 10.59 5.33
CA LEU A 92 1.64 10.69 6.53
C LEU A 92 0.40 9.81 6.35
N VAL A 93 0.38 8.62 6.95
CA VAL A 93 -0.76 7.69 6.89
C VAL A 93 -1.52 7.76 8.21
N GLY A 94 -2.76 8.28 8.18
CA GLY A 94 -3.45 8.67 9.41
C GLY A 94 -2.67 9.74 10.15
N ALA A 95 -2.33 9.49 11.42
CA ALA A 95 -1.48 10.37 12.23
C ALA A 95 0.01 9.98 12.23
N ARG A 96 0.40 8.93 11.50
CA ARG A 96 1.76 8.35 11.54
C ARG A 96 2.59 8.82 10.36
N SER A 97 3.77 9.38 10.63
CA SER A 97 4.77 9.67 9.58
C SER A 97 5.59 8.42 9.33
N LEU A 98 5.33 7.75 8.21
CA LEU A 98 5.94 6.48 7.85
C LEU A 98 7.05 6.65 6.82
N LEU A 99 8.11 5.88 6.99
CA LEU A 99 9.21 5.73 6.03
C LEU A 99 9.05 4.41 5.27
N TYR A 100 9.20 4.47 3.96
CA TYR A 100 9.15 3.32 3.07
C TYR A 100 10.53 3.15 2.43
N PRO A 101 11.23 2.03 2.64
CA PRO A 101 12.48 1.77 1.94
C PRO A 101 12.25 1.83 0.43
N VAL A 102 13.13 2.56 -0.28
CA VAL A 102 13.08 2.60 -1.75
C VAL A 102 13.44 1.23 -2.29
N GLU A 103 12.50 0.64 -3.02
CA GLU A 103 12.71 -0.65 -3.67
C GLU A 103 13.51 -0.49 -4.97
N THR A 104 14.23 -1.54 -5.34
CA THR A 104 14.97 -1.55 -6.60
C THR A 104 14.02 -1.43 -7.78
N SER A 105 14.35 -0.53 -8.70
CA SER A 105 13.61 -0.30 -9.93
C SER A 105 14.46 -0.71 -11.15
N PRO A 106 13.85 -1.28 -12.19
CA PRO A 106 14.54 -1.49 -13.47
C PRO A 106 15.08 -0.20 -14.09
N LEU A 107 14.52 0.94 -13.71
CA LEU A 107 14.94 2.28 -14.15
C LEU A 107 16.17 2.80 -13.35
N GLY A 108 16.72 2.01 -12.43
CA GLY A 108 17.82 2.42 -11.57
C GLY A 108 17.40 3.27 -10.39
N THR A 109 18.12 4.37 -10.12
CA THR A 109 17.84 5.26 -9.00
C THR A 109 16.59 6.11 -9.30
N VAL A 110 15.58 5.99 -8.46
CA VAL A 110 14.35 6.77 -8.53
C VAL A 110 14.36 7.95 -7.55
N PRO A 111 13.57 9.03 -7.79
CA PRO A 111 13.39 10.11 -6.82
C PRO A 111 12.96 9.56 -5.47
N HIS A 112 13.53 10.09 -4.39
CA HIS A 112 13.29 9.67 -3.01
C HIS A 112 13.31 10.88 -2.09
N ASP A 113 12.85 10.72 -0.84
CA ASP A 113 12.61 11.84 0.08
C ASP A 113 13.76 12.03 1.06
N GLY A 114 14.66 11.06 1.16
CA GLY A 114 15.82 11.17 2.02
C GLY A 114 16.64 9.88 2.06
N VAL A 115 17.71 9.92 2.86
CA VAL A 115 18.60 8.79 3.10
C VAL A 115 18.70 8.55 4.59
N PHE A 116 18.46 7.32 5.02
CA PHE A 116 18.73 6.87 6.38
C PHE A 116 20.16 6.32 6.46
N ARG A 117 20.97 6.94 7.31
CA ARG A 117 22.37 6.58 7.53
C ARG A 117 22.73 6.83 9.00
N ASP A 118 23.52 5.94 9.57
CA ASP A 118 24.06 6.07 10.94
C ASP A 118 22.97 6.33 11.99
N GLY A 119 21.81 5.63 11.85
CA GLY A 119 20.67 5.76 12.75
C GLY A 119 19.86 7.07 12.58
N ARG A 120 20.12 7.87 11.54
CA ARG A 120 19.49 9.19 11.34
C ARG A 120 18.89 9.32 9.95
N CYS A 121 17.76 10.06 9.88
CA CYS A 121 17.15 10.48 8.63
C CYS A 121 17.79 11.77 8.15
N HIS A 122 18.18 11.78 6.87
CA HIS A 122 18.64 12.97 6.15
C HIS A 122 17.61 13.26 5.07
N ASP A 123 16.62 14.11 5.40
CA ASP A 123 15.52 14.46 4.50
C ASP A 123 15.96 15.42 3.39
N HIS A 124 15.39 15.26 2.20
CA HIS A 124 15.45 16.26 1.14
C HIS A 124 14.41 17.37 1.39
N PRO A 125 14.74 18.64 1.14
CA PRO A 125 13.90 19.79 1.54
C PRO A 125 12.54 19.89 0.84
N PHE A 126 12.33 19.11 -0.21
CA PHE A 126 11.10 19.19 -1.04
C PHE A 126 10.09 18.08 -0.78
N ALA A 127 10.37 17.17 0.14
CA ALA A 127 9.44 16.09 0.49
C ALA A 127 8.33 16.61 1.39
N ASP A 128 7.08 16.55 0.94
CA ASP A 128 5.90 16.84 1.77
C ASP A 128 5.13 15.55 2.06
N PRO A 129 5.33 14.96 3.25
CA PRO A 129 4.66 13.71 3.63
C PRO A 129 3.14 13.83 3.66
N ALA A 130 2.59 15.01 3.99
CA ALA A 130 1.16 15.24 4.06
C ALA A 130 0.49 15.31 2.68
N ARG A 131 1.27 15.50 1.62
CA ARG A 131 0.81 15.50 0.23
C ARG A 131 1.16 14.23 -0.52
N THR A 132 1.51 13.17 0.19
CA THR A 132 1.84 11.87 -0.41
C THR A 132 0.75 10.85 -0.10
N LEU A 133 0.03 10.41 -1.13
CA LEU A 133 -0.87 9.27 -1.10
C LEU A 133 -0.07 8.00 -1.42
N VAL A 134 -0.19 6.97 -0.59
CA VAL A 134 0.50 5.69 -0.79
C VAL A 134 -0.51 4.64 -1.22
N LEU A 135 -0.29 4.05 -2.38
CA LEU A 135 -1.09 2.98 -2.97
C LEU A 135 -0.25 1.71 -3.09
N ALA A 136 -0.68 0.63 -2.45
CA ALA A 136 -0.13 -0.70 -2.68
C ALA A 136 -0.91 -1.39 -3.80
N CYS A 137 -0.25 -1.72 -4.93
CA CYS A 137 -0.94 -2.24 -6.11
C CYS A 137 0.05 -2.95 -7.04
N CYS A 138 -0.40 -3.96 -7.76
CA CYS A 138 0.38 -4.64 -8.80
C CYS A 138 -0.20 -4.48 -10.21
N ASP A 139 -1.12 -3.51 -10.40
CA ASP A 139 -1.66 -3.17 -11.73
C ASP A 139 -0.53 -2.66 -12.64
N PRO A 140 -0.33 -3.25 -13.83
CA PRO A 140 0.71 -2.79 -14.75
C PRO A 140 0.47 -1.36 -15.27
N ALA A 141 -0.79 -0.90 -15.32
CA ALA A 141 -1.15 0.46 -15.75
C ALA A 141 -1.13 1.49 -14.61
N VAL A 142 -0.80 1.10 -13.37
CA VAL A 142 -0.81 2.01 -12.22
C VAL A 142 0.14 3.20 -12.37
N GLY A 143 1.19 3.05 -13.17
CA GLY A 143 2.10 4.15 -13.50
C GLY A 143 1.40 5.28 -14.27
N LEU A 144 0.46 4.96 -15.15
CA LEU A 144 -0.37 5.96 -15.85
C LEU A 144 -1.28 6.70 -14.86
N LEU A 145 -1.92 5.96 -13.95
CA LEU A 145 -2.73 6.57 -12.89
C LEU A 145 -1.88 7.51 -12.03
N ALA A 146 -0.69 7.08 -11.62
CA ALA A 146 0.21 7.91 -10.81
C ALA A 146 0.66 9.17 -11.55
N SER A 147 1.01 9.04 -12.83
CA SER A 147 1.42 10.16 -13.67
C SER A 147 0.29 11.19 -13.80
N GLU A 148 -0.93 10.72 -14.10
CA GLU A 148 -2.09 11.59 -14.28
C GLU A 148 -2.53 12.24 -12.96
N TYR A 149 -2.53 11.49 -11.86
CA TYR A 149 -2.83 12.01 -10.53
C TYR A 149 -1.85 13.12 -10.11
N ASN A 150 -0.54 12.89 -10.29
CA ASN A 150 0.49 13.86 -9.96
C ASN A 150 0.41 15.12 -10.85
N ARG A 151 -0.07 14.98 -12.11
CA ARG A 151 -0.24 16.10 -13.04
C ARG A 151 -1.47 16.95 -12.72
N GLN A 152 -2.57 16.32 -12.29
CA GLN A 152 -3.86 17.01 -12.07
C GLN A 152 -4.03 17.51 -10.64
N THR A 153 -3.22 17.06 -9.70
CA THR A 153 -3.38 17.41 -8.29
C THR A 153 -2.06 17.89 -7.69
N PRO A 154 -2.10 18.67 -6.59
CA PRO A 154 -0.89 19.05 -5.86
C PRO A 154 -0.33 17.91 -4.98
N PHE A 155 -0.84 16.70 -5.13
CA PHE A 155 -0.46 15.53 -4.35
C PHE A 155 0.40 14.58 -5.17
N ARG A 156 1.27 13.84 -4.49
CA ARG A 156 2.04 12.74 -5.06
C ARG A 156 1.33 11.41 -4.81
N LEU A 157 1.18 10.60 -5.84
CA LEU A 157 0.81 9.19 -5.69
C LEU A 157 2.08 8.34 -5.70
N LEU A 158 2.42 7.77 -4.53
CA LEU A 158 3.49 6.80 -4.37
C LEU A 158 2.91 5.39 -4.53
N VAL A 159 3.40 4.65 -5.53
CA VAL A 159 2.95 3.28 -5.78
C VAL A 159 3.97 2.28 -5.24
N LEU A 160 3.50 1.33 -4.44
CA LEU A 160 4.27 0.22 -3.89
C LEU A 160 3.79 -1.08 -4.56
N PRO A 161 4.65 -1.80 -5.31
CA PRO A 161 4.26 -3.03 -5.99
C PRO A 161 3.94 -4.13 -4.98
N ARG A 162 2.67 -4.48 -4.83
CA ARG A 162 2.18 -5.53 -3.93
C ARG A 162 1.01 -6.28 -4.55
N ALA A 163 1.01 -7.61 -4.42
CA ALA A 163 -0.14 -8.42 -4.79
C ALA A 163 -1.36 -8.07 -3.95
N SER A 164 -2.56 -8.38 -4.44
CA SER A 164 -3.83 -7.93 -3.88
C SER A 164 -3.99 -8.23 -2.39
N ARG A 165 -3.70 -9.43 -1.92
CA ARG A 165 -3.83 -9.78 -0.50
C ARG A 165 -2.76 -9.10 0.36
N ALA A 166 -1.53 -8.97 -0.13
CA ALA A 166 -0.48 -8.23 0.55
C ALA A 166 -0.81 -6.73 0.65
N ALA A 167 -1.40 -6.15 -0.41
CA ALA A 167 -1.88 -4.78 -0.41
C ALA A 167 -2.99 -4.56 0.65
N LEU A 168 -3.94 -5.48 0.76
CA LEU A 168 -4.97 -5.45 1.80
C LEU A 168 -4.38 -5.56 3.21
N SER A 169 -3.40 -6.43 3.42
CA SER A 169 -2.72 -6.56 4.72
C SER A 169 -2.02 -5.26 5.13
N LEU A 170 -1.38 -4.56 4.19
CA LEU A 170 -0.78 -3.26 4.46
C LEU A 170 -1.83 -2.19 4.77
N LEU A 171 -2.96 -2.20 4.06
CA LEU A 171 -4.07 -1.28 4.33
C LEU A 171 -4.69 -1.54 5.71
N ALA A 172 -4.96 -2.79 6.06
CA ALA A 172 -5.48 -3.19 7.36
C ALA A 172 -4.53 -2.82 8.53
N ALA A 173 -3.22 -2.86 8.29
CA ALA A 173 -2.20 -2.45 9.26
C ALA A 173 -2.01 -0.92 9.35
N GLY A 174 -2.75 -0.12 8.55
CA GLY A 174 -2.60 1.33 8.51
C GLY A 174 -1.23 1.77 7.98
N LEU A 175 -0.64 0.98 7.06
CA LEU A 175 0.67 1.26 6.47
C LEU A 175 0.58 1.88 5.08
N VAL A 176 -0.60 1.92 4.47
CA VAL A 176 -0.87 2.56 3.17
C VAL A 176 -2.24 3.21 3.20
N HIS A 177 -2.52 4.14 2.28
CA HIS A 177 -3.81 4.82 2.17
C HIS A 177 -4.83 4.03 1.36
N ALA A 178 -4.37 3.25 0.39
CA ALA A 178 -5.22 2.49 -0.51
C ALA A 178 -4.54 1.19 -0.95
N ALA A 179 -5.36 0.19 -1.31
CA ALA A 179 -4.93 -1.08 -1.86
C ALA A 179 -5.59 -1.31 -3.22
N GLY A 180 -4.80 -1.66 -4.24
CA GLY A 180 -5.31 -2.10 -5.54
C GLY A 180 -5.56 -3.60 -5.54
N LEU A 181 -6.73 -4.01 -6.02
CA LEU A 181 -7.21 -5.39 -6.00
C LEU A 181 -7.61 -5.85 -7.40
N HIS A 182 -7.35 -7.11 -7.70
CA HIS A 182 -7.80 -7.80 -8.91
C HIS A 182 -8.06 -9.29 -8.62
N LEU A 183 -8.92 -9.54 -7.63
CA LEU A 183 -9.35 -10.87 -7.19
C LEU A 183 -10.75 -11.24 -7.73
N THR A 184 -11.38 -10.32 -8.45
CA THR A 184 -12.65 -10.58 -9.14
C THR A 184 -12.38 -11.40 -10.40
N GLY A 185 -13.13 -12.47 -10.60
CA GLY A 185 -13.05 -13.32 -11.78
C GLY A 185 -14.44 -13.77 -12.22
N THR A 186 -14.52 -14.54 -13.32
CA THR A 186 -15.79 -15.04 -13.85
C THR A 186 -16.56 -15.86 -12.81
N ASN A 187 -15.85 -16.67 -12.02
CA ASN A 187 -16.43 -17.52 -10.99
C ASN A 187 -16.61 -16.81 -9.64
N GLN A 188 -15.99 -15.65 -9.47
CA GLN A 188 -16.04 -14.84 -8.22
C GLN A 188 -16.22 -13.36 -8.55
N PRO A 189 -17.39 -12.93 -9.04
CA PRO A 189 -17.63 -11.54 -9.43
C PRO A 189 -17.49 -10.56 -8.25
N GLU A 190 -17.68 -11.02 -7.01
CA GLU A 190 -17.55 -10.25 -5.76
C GLU A 190 -16.20 -10.43 -5.07
N GLY A 191 -15.21 -11.07 -5.71
CA GLY A 191 -13.94 -11.45 -5.09
C GLY A 191 -13.19 -10.30 -4.43
N ASN A 192 -13.13 -9.13 -5.05
CA ASN A 192 -12.52 -7.93 -4.45
C ASN A 192 -13.26 -7.47 -3.20
N ARG A 193 -14.61 -7.46 -3.21
CA ARG A 193 -15.44 -7.02 -2.09
C ARG A 193 -15.33 -7.99 -0.91
N LEU A 194 -15.37 -9.28 -1.19
CA LEU A 194 -15.24 -10.31 -0.16
C LEU A 194 -13.86 -10.24 0.51
N ALA A 195 -12.78 -10.18 -0.27
CA ALA A 195 -11.43 -10.08 0.26
C ALA A 195 -11.21 -8.78 1.07
N ALA A 196 -11.78 -7.66 0.63
CA ALA A 196 -11.72 -6.42 1.38
C ALA A 196 -12.50 -6.53 2.71
N GLY A 197 -13.71 -7.11 2.70
CA GLY A 197 -14.51 -7.35 3.91
C GLY A 197 -13.80 -8.26 4.92
N GLU A 198 -13.17 -9.33 4.45
CA GLU A 198 -12.39 -10.24 5.30
C GLU A 198 -11.19 -9.54 5.96
N ALA A 199 -10.49 -8.67 5.22
CA ALA A 199 -9.26 -8.04 5.69
C ALA A 199 -9.50 -6.78 6.54
N LEU A 200 -10.53 -5.99 6.21
CA LEU A 200 -10.74 -4.64 6.78
C LEU A 200 -11.93 -4.58 7.74
N GLY A 201 -12.88 -5.53 7.64
CA GLY A 201 -14.20 -5.36 8.22
C GLY A 201 -15.00 -4.26 7.48
N GLU A 202 -16.01 -3.73 8.13
CA GLU A 202 -16.85 -2.64 7.60
C GLU A 202 -16.70 -1.40 8.51
N PRO A 203 -16.77 -0.15 7.96
CA PRO A 203 -17.02 0.21 6.56
C PRO A 203 -15.73 0.40 5.74
N PHE A 204 -15.79 0.12 4.43
CA PHE A 204 -14.76 0.48 3.44
C PHE A 204 -15.40 1.01 2.15
N ARG A 205 -14.60 1.64 1.28
CA ARG A 205 -15.02 2.06 -0.06
C ARG A 205 -14.26 1.28 -1.10
N LEU A 206 -14.97 0.73 -2.09
CA LEU A 206 -14.40 0.06 -3.25
C LEU A 206 -14.68 0.91 -4.50
N LEU A 207 -13.62 1.28 -5.22
CA LEU A 207 -13.70 2.05 -6.46
C LEU A 207 -13.26 1.17 -7.61
N ARG A 208 -14.06 1.10 -8.69
CA ARG A 208 -13.67 0.47 -9.95
C ARG A 208 -12.82 1.46 -10.74
N ILE A 209 -11.58 1.09 -11.01
CA ILE A 209 -10.60 1.95 -11.71
C ILE A 209 -10.40 1.47 -13.15
N ALA A 210 -10.30 0.15 -13.37
CA ALA A 210 -10.03 -0.44 -14.67
C ALA A 210 -10.65 -1.82 -14.80
N ASP A 211 -10.79 -2.28 -16.05
CA ASP A 211 -11.11 -3.65 -16.40
C ASP A 211 -9.93 -4.29 -17.09
N TRP A 212 -9.62 -5.52 -16.68
CA TRP A 212 -8.52 -6.29 -17.23
C TRP A 212 -9.02 -7.55 -17.91
N GLN A 213 -8.24 -8.00 -18.88
CA GLN A 213 -8.30 -9.36 -19.39
C GLN A 213 -7.08 -10.11 -18.85
N GLN A 214 -7.34 -11.13 -18.06
CA GLN A 214 -6.33 -12.02 -17.51
C GLN A 214 -6.59 -13.44 -17.98
N GLY A 215 -5.54 -14.16 -18.33
CA GLY A 215 -5.67 -15.51 -18.85
C GLY A 215 -4.35 -16.25 -18.96
N LEU A 216 -4.43 -17.39 -19.62
CA LEU A 216 -3.27 -18.22 -19.88
C LEU A 216 -2.42 -17.60 -21.00
N ALA A 217 -1.16 -17.35 -20.70
CA ALA A 217 -0.12 -16.99 -21.64
C ALA A 217 0.68 -18.25 -21.98
N LEU A 218 0.89 -18.50 -23.25
CA LEU A 218 1.63 -19.65 -23.77
C LEU A 218 2.77 -19.19 -24.67
N ALA A 219 3.83 -19.97 -24.74
CA ALA A 219 4.85 -19.79 -25.76
C ALA A 219 4.23 -19.89 -27.15
N PRO A 220 4.67 -19.08 -28.14
CA PRO A 220 4.02 -18.98 -29.44
C PRO A 220 3.85 -20.33 -30.16
N GLU A 221 4.78 -21.24 -29.93
CA GLU A 221 4.78 -22.58 -30.56
C GLU A 221 3.67 -23.48 -30.02
N LEU A 222 3.11 -23.16 -28.87
CA LEU A 222 2.12 -23.97 -28.14
C LEU A 222 0.68 -23.49 -28.32
N SER A 223 0.44 -22.45 -29.08
CA SER A 223 -0.84 -21.73 -29.15
C SER A 223 -2.02 -22.51 -29.73
N ALA A 224 -1.80 -23.66 -30.35
CA ALA A 224 -2.81 -24.35 -31.17
C ALA A 224 -3.80 -25.25 -30.41
N GLY A 225 -3.59 -25.50 -29.10
CA GLY A 225 -4.33 -26.55 -28.38
C GLY A 225 -5.42 -26.07 -27.41
N GLY A 226 -5.51 -24.77 -27.15
CA GLY A 226 -6.40 -24.20 -26.12
C GLY A 226 -6.00 -24.52 -24.69
N VAL A 227 -6.77 -23.98 -23.73
CA VAL A 227 -6.47 -24.07 -22.27
C VAL A 227 -6.38 -25.52 -21.78
N ASP A 228 -7.35 -26.36 -22.17
CA ASP A 228 -7.40 -27.77 -21.75
C ASP A 228 -6.21 -28.61 -22.25
N SER A 229 -5.69 -28.29 -23.41
CA SER A 229 -4.50 -28.96 -23.97
C SER A 229 -3.26 -28.55 -23.17
N ALA A 230 -3.09 -27.27 -22.91
CA ALA A 230 -1.98 -26.76 -22.12
C ALA A 230 -1.97 -27.31 -20.69
N LEU A 231 -3.14 -27.42 -20.04
CA LEU A 231 -3.27 -27.97 -18.67
C LEU A 231 -2.97 -29.47 -18.58
N ARG A 232 -3.04 -30.20 -19.70
CA ARG A 232 -2.73 -31.65 -19.78
C ARG A 232 -1.31 -31.94 -20.26
N SER A 233 -0.62 -30.95 -20.78
CA SER A 233 0.75 -31.08 -21.29
C SER A 233 1.77 -30.88 -20.16
N ASP A 234 2.93 -31.55 -20.29
CA ASP A 234 4.07 -31.35 -19.36
C ASP A 234 4.84 -30.09 -19.77
N LEU A 235 4.32 -28.95 -19.36
CA LEU A 235 4.91 -27.64 -19.67
C LEU A 235 5.68 -27.09 -18.49
N ARG A 236 6.70 -26.27 -18.78
CA ARG A 236 7.41 -25.48 -17.79
C ARG A 236 6.60 -24.26 -17.41
N TRP A 237 5.99 -24.29 -16.22
CA TRP A 237 5.12 -23.25 -15.74
C TRP A 237 5.89 -22.19 -14.94
N ILE A 238 5.58 -20.91 -15.20
CA ILE A 238 5.94 -19.77 -14.34
C ILE A 238 4.69 -19.29 -13.61
N GLY A 239 4.78 -19.12 -12.31
CA GLY A 239 3.67 -18.68 -11.48
C GLY A 239 3.86 -17.31 -10.87
N ARG A 240 2.88 -16.94 -10.07
CA ARG A 240 2.95 -15.79 -9.16
C ARG A 240 2.84 -16.27 -7.71
N GLU A 241 3.19 -15.41 -6.80
CA GLU A 241 3.12 -15.67 -5.36
C GLU A 241 1.67 -15.99 -4.91
N PRO A 242 1.51 -16.81 -3.86
CA PRO A 242 0.20 -17.06 -3.23
C PRO A 242 -0.48 -15.73 -2.83
N GLY A 243 -1.80 -15.64 -3.07
CA GLY A 243 -2.57 -14.43 -2.78
C GLY A 243 -2.56 -13.39 -3.89
N SER A 244 -1.88 -13.63 -5.02
CA SER A 244 -2.06 -12.84 -6.23
C SER A 244 -3.25 -13.33 -7.05
N GLY A 245 -3.91 -12.44 -7.81
CA GLY A 245 -5.01 -12.81 -8.69
C GLY A 245 -4.59 -13.81 -9.78
N ALA A 246 -3.38 -13.68 -10.32
CA ALA A 246 -2.85 -14.61 -11.31
C ALA A 246 -2.65 -16.03 -10.74
N ARG A 247 -2.22 -16.13 -9.48
CA ARG A 247 -2.12 -17.43 -8.82
C ARG A 247 -3.51 -18.03 -8.57
N GLN A 248 -4.47 -17.23 -8.15
CA GLN A 248 -5.85 -17.67 -7.98
C GLN A 248 -6.42 -18.23 -9.30
N VAL A 249 -6.25 -17.53 -10.43
CA VAL A 249 -6.71 -18.00 -11.75
C VAL A 249 -6.03 -19.31 -12.13
N LEU A 250 -4.71 -19.45 -11.90
CA LEU A 250 -3.99 -20.70 -12.20
C LEU A 250 -4.54 -21.86 -11.37
N ASP A 251 -4.76 -21.65 -10.08
CA ASP A 251 -5.31 -22.66 -9.19
C ASP A 251 -6.74 -23.07 -9.60
N GLU A 252 -7.58 -22.10 -10.00
CA GLU A 252 -8.94 -22.35 -10.48
C GLU A 252 -8.95 -23.19 -11.77
N ILE A 253 -8.19 -22.78 -12.81
CA ILE A 253 -8.21 -23.47 -14.11
C ILE A 253 -7.52 -24.84 -14.07
N SER A 254 -6.51 -25.01 -13.19
CA SER A 254 -5.80 -26.29 -13.03
C SER A 254 -6.40 -27.22 -11.98
N GLY A 255 -7.36 -26.73 -11.18
CA GLY A 255 -7.85 -27.44 -9.99
C GLY A 255 -6.73 -27.66 -8.96
N GLY A 256 -5.77 -26.74 -8.88
CA GLY A 256 -4.62 -26.79 -7.97
C GLY A 256 -3.53 -27.83 -8.33
N ARG A 257 -3.63 -28.44 -9.54
CA ARG A 257 -2.69 -29.50 -9.96
C ARG A 257 -1.34 -28.97 -10.43
N ILE A 258 -1.30 -27.70 -10.89
CA ILE A 258 -0.09 -27.07 -11.40
C ILE A 258 0.56 -26.27 -10.28
N ILE A 259 1.74 -26.70 -9.87
CA ILE A 259 2.56 -26.00 -8.88
C ILE A 259 3.82 -25.50 -9.59
N PRO A 260 3.87 -24.21 -9.98
CA PRO A 260 5.05 -23.66 -10.64
C PRO A 260 6.29 -23.74 -9.77
N ALA A 261 7.40 -24.22 -10.32
CA ALA A 261 8.69 -24.28 -9.62
C ALA A 261 9.31 -22.89 -9.45
N HIS A 262 8.95 -21.94 -10.29
CA HIS A 262 9.47 -20.59 -10.29
C HIS A 262 8.33 -19.56 -10.21
N LEU A 263 8.59 -18.46 -9.49
CA LEU A 263 7.64 -17.38 -9.31
C LEU A 263 8.19 -16.09 -9.91
N ALA A 264 7.38 -15.43 -10.72
CA ALA A 264 7.67 -14.10 -11.22
C ALA A 264 7.21 -13.03 -10.22
N ARG A 265 7.93 -11.93 -10.16
CA ARG A 265 7.61 -10.81 -9.29
C ARG A 265 6.31 -10.07 -9.66
N ASP A 266 6.02 -10.01 -10.97
CA ASP A 266 4.90 -9.27 -11.53
C ASP A 266 4.41 -9.93 -12.86
N HIS A 267 3.38 -9.34 -13.47
CA HIS A 267 2.83 -9.83 -14.73
C HIS A 267 3.85 -9.75 -15.88
N ARG A 268 4.69 -8.72 -15.90
CA ARG A 268 5.75 -8.54 -16.89
C ARG A 268 6.79 -9.64 -16.79
N GLY A 269 7.20 -10.00 -15.58
CA GLY A 269 8.11 -11.11 -15.35
C GLY A 269 7.57 -12.45 -15.84
N VAL A 270 6.26 -12.69 -15.78
CA VAL A 270 5.63 -13.88 -16.40
C VAL A 270 5.78 -13.85 -17.90
N ALA A 271 5.40 -12.76 -18.56
CA ALA A 271 5.49 -12.61 -20.01
C ALA A 271 6.94 -12.72 -20.52
N GLN A 272 7.88 -12.08 -19.84
CA GLN A 272 9.32 -12.15 -20.18
C GLN A 272 9.90 -13.55 -20.00
N ALA A 273 9.50 -14.30 -18.96
CA ALA A 273 9.94 -15.67 -18.77
C ALA A 273 9.47 -16.58 -19.92
N ILE A 274 8.25 -16.38 -20.40
CA ILE A 274 7.71 -17.13 -21.55
C ILE A 274 8.42 -16.71 -22.84
N ARG A 275 8.53 -15.42 -23.11
CA ARG A 275 9.21 -14.90 -24.29
C ARG A 275 10.67 -15.34 -24.39
N SER A 276 11.39 -15.41 -23.29
CA SER A 276 12.80 -15.85 -23.25
C SER A 276 12.97 -17.37 -23.34
N GLY A 277 11.89 -18.16 -23.36
CA GLY A 277 11.94 -19.63 -23.35
C GLY A 277 12.31 -20.22 -21.98
N PHE A 278 12.39 -19.40 -20.91
CA PHE A 278 12.59 -19.89 -19.56
C PHE A 278 11.38 -20.69 -19.06
N ALA A 279 10.18 -20.27 -19.44
CA ALA A 279 8.92 -20.97 -19.19
C ALA A 279 8.14 -21.12 -20.51
N GLU A 280 7.14 -22.00 -20.50
CA GLU A 280 6.29 -22.27 -21.65
C GLU A 280 4.85 -21.81 -21.41
N ALA A 281 4.45 -21.71 -20.14
CA ALA A 281 3.10 -21.32 -19.75
C ALA A 281 3.08 -20.53 -18.46
N GLY A 282 2.09 -19.65 -18.32
CA GLY A 282 1.83 -18.89 -17.09
C GLY A 282 0.53 -18.12 -17.19
N VAL A 283 0.08 -17.52 -16.08
CA VAL A 283 -1.09 -16.64 -16.06
C VAL A 283 -0.63 -15.19 -15.99
N SER A 284 -1.06 -14.38 -16.97
CA SER A 284 -0.72 -12.96 -17.02
C SER A 284 -1.88 -12.11 -17.53
N VAL A 285 -1.70 -10.80 -17.52
CA VAL A 285 -2.63 -9.81 -18.06
C VAL A 285 -2.37 -9.64 -19.55
N ARG A 286 -3.44 -9.63 -20.36
CA ARG A 286 -3.36 -9.53 -21.81
C ARG A 286 -2.52 -8.35 -22.28
N LEU A 287 -2.76 -7.16 -21.72
CA LEU A 287 -2.01 -5.94 -22.04
C LEU A 287 -0.49 -6.15 -21.98
N VAL A 288 -0.01 -6.76 -20.89
CA VAL A 288 1.41 -6.99 -20.69
C VAL A 288 1.97 -8.03 -21.67
N CYS A 289 1.19 -9.07 -22.01
CA CYS A 289 1.60 -10.05 -23.00
C CYS A 289 1.70 -9.44 -24.40
N GLU A 290 0.77 -8.55 -24.77
CA GLU A 290 0.79 -7.84 -26.04
C GLU A 290 1.96 -6.83 -26.15
N GLU A 291 2.36 -6.20 -25.03
CA GLU A 291 3.53 -5.31 -24.99
C GLU A 291 4.87 -6.06 -25.09
N GLU A 292 4.95 -7.24 -24.53
CA GLU A 292 6.18 -8.04 -24.55
C GLU A 292 6.32 -8.92 -25.81
N GLY A 293 5.28 -9.03 -26.65
CA GLY A 293 5.25 -9.78 -27.91
C GLY A 293 4.82 -11.22 -27.73
#